data_27881579faf0446442d71f09ccd8bbff
#
_entry.id   27881579faf0446442d71f09ccd8bbff
#
_cell.length_a   1.000
_cell.length_b   1.000
_cell.length_c   1.000
_cell.angle_alpha   90.00
_cell.angle_beta   90.00
_cell.angle_gamma   90.00
#
_symmetry.space_group_name_H-M   'P 1'
#
loop_
_entity.id
_entity.type
_entity.pdbx_description
1 polymer ?
#
loop_
_entity_poly.entity_id
_entity_poly.type
_entity_poly.pdbx_seq_one_letter_code
_entity_poly.pdbx_strand_id
1 'polypeptide(L)'
;MRWIVSLGGVGFLRPAPGTWGSAVVLPVAWAGPGAAALLAMILLALGLWALRHLPEAEGDPGWVVIDEGAGMALALSALAEPGWGVLLAFALFRLFDVWKPGPVGWLDRQPGPAGVMGDDMAAGAMAGGALLLLAWAGLI
;
A
#
# COMPACT_ATOMS: atom_id res chain seq x y z
N MET A 1 12.77 14.08 5.29
CA MET A 1 12.33 12.68 5.44
C MET A 1 10.85 12.53 5.84
N ARG A 2 10.33 13.33 6.77
CA ARG A 2 8.89 13.27 7.15
C ARG A 2 7.95 13.40 5.94
N TRP A 3 8.26 14.29 5.01
CA TRP A 3 7.48 14.47 3.77
C TRP A 3 7.48 13.23 2.86
N ILE A 4 8.56 12.45 2.88
CA ILE A 4 8.64 11.20 2.11
C ILE A 4 7.69 10.16 2.70
N VAL A 5 7.83 9.87 3.99
CA VAL A 5 7.03 8.82 4.65
C VAL A 5 5.57 9.20 4.87
N SER A 6 5.25 10.49 4.84
CA SER A 6 3.87 11.00 4.89
C SER A 6 3.25 11.21 3.50
N LEU A 7 3.93 10.82 2.42
CA LEU A 7 3.50 11.05 1.03
C LEU A 7 3.14 12.52 0.77
N GLY A 8 4.11 13.41 1.01
CA GLY A 8 3.93 14.84 0.79
C GLY A 8 2.98 15.52 1.80
N GLY A 9 2.82 14.94 2.98
CA GLY A 9 1.94 15.46 4.03
C GLY A 9 0.55 14.83 4.09
N VAL A 10 0.24 13.89 3.18
CA VAL A 10 -1.05 13.16 3.18
C VAL A 10 -1.28 12.44 4.51
N GLY A 11 -0.22 11.89 5.12
CA GLY A 11 -0.30 11.23 6.43
C GLY A 11 -0.74 12.12 7.58
N PHE A 12 -0.77 13.44 7.40
CA PHE A 12 -1.30 14.37 8.41
C PHE A 12 -2.79 14.67 8.24
N LEU A 13 -3.43 14.16 7.19
CA LEU A 13 -4.86 14.31 6.99
C LEU A 13 -5.66 13.45 7.96
N ARG A 14 -6.74 14.00 8.47
CA ARG A 14 -7.65 13.32 9.38
C ARG A 14 -9.08 13.29 8.80
N PRO A 15 -9.90 12.32 9.18
CA PRO A 15 -9.57 11.09 9.91
C PRO A 15 -8.85 10.08 9.01
N ALA A 16 -8.39 8.97 9.57
CA ALA A 16 -7.87 7.83 8.83
C ALA A 16 -6.73 8.15 7.83
N PRO A 17 -5.52 8.56 8.31
CA PRO A 17 -4.39 8.89 7.43
C PRO A 17 -4.04 7.78 6.43
N GLY A 18 -4.05 6.50 6.86
CA GLY A 18 -3.78 5.36 6.00
C GLY A 18 -4.76 5.22 4.82
N THR A 19 -6.03 5.57 5.03
CA THR A 19 -7.02 5.62 3.94
C THR A 19 -6.64 6.69 2.91
N TRP A 20 -6.21 7.87 3.34
CA TRP A 20 -5.72 8.92 2.45
C TRP A 20 -4.41 8.53 1.78
N GLY A 21 -3.49 7.87 2.51
CA GLY A 21 -2.24 7.32 1.95
C GLY A 21 -2.49 6.30 0.83
N SER A 22 -3.49 5.43 1.01
CA SER A 22 -3.92 4.50 -0.05
C SER A 22 -4.60 5.23 -1.21
N ALA A 23 -5.46 6.20 -0.92
CA ALA A 23 -6.24 6.90 -1.94
C ALA A 23 -5.39 7.77 -2.87
N VAL A 24 -4.34 8.41 -2.35
CA VAL A 24 -3.51 9.34 -3.13
C VAL A 24 -2.79 8.67 -4.30
N VAL A 25 -2.55 7.36 -4.23
CA VAL A 25 -1.87 6.60 -5.30
C VAL A 25 -2.83 6.01 -6.33
N LEU A 26 -4.14 6.04 -6.10
CA LEU A 26 -5.13 5.46 -7.04
C LEU A 26 -4.97 5.94 -8.49
N PRO A 27 -4.64 7.22 -8.76
CA PRO A 27 -4.49 7.69 -10.14
C PRO A 27 -3.44 6.94 -10.96
N VAL A 28 -2.49 6.25 -10.32
CA VAL A 28 -1.47 5.48 -11.05
C VAL A 28 -2.08 4.34 -11.89
N ALA A 29 -3.27 3.87 -11.54
CA ALA A 29 -3.98 2.84 -12.30
C ALA A 29 -4.22 3.25 -13.77
N TRP A 30 -4.40 4.54 -14.03
CA TRP A 30 -4.58 5.08 -15.40
C TRP A 30 -3.28 5.16 -16.20
N ALA A 31 -2.13 5.07 -15.54
CA ALA A 31 -0.83 4.94 -16.18
C ALA A 31 -0.46 3.48 -16.52
N GLY A 32 -1.28 2.53 -16.09
CA GLY A 32 -1.17 1.11 -16.37
C GLY A 32 -0.46 0.28 -15.29
N PRO A 33 -0.53 -1.04 -15.39
CA PRO A 33 -0.01 -1.96 -14.37
C PRO A 33 1.50 -1.85 -14.16
N GLY A 34 2.26 -1.58 -15.23
CA GLY A 34 3.71 -1.37 -15.13
C GLY A 34 4.08 -0.13 -14.31
N ALA A 35 3.35 0.97 -14.50
CA ALA A 35 3.55 2.21 -13.73
C ALA A 35 3.18 1.99 -12.24
N ALA A 36 2.10 1.26 -11.97
CA ALA A 36 1.70 0.92 -10.62
C ALA A 36 2.74 0.04 -9.92
N ALA A 37 3.27 -0.99 -10.60
CA ALA A 37 4.33 -1.82 -10.08
C ALA A 37 5.62 -1.03 -9.80
N LEU A 38 6.01 -0.16 -10.73
CA LEU A 38 7.18 0.71 -10.56
C LEU A 38 7.01 1.65 -9.36
N LEU A 39 5.83 2.28 -9.22
CA LEU A 39 5.54 3.13 -8.07
C LEU A 39 5.61 2.35 -6.76
N ALA A 40 5.04 1.15 -6.71
CA ALA A 40 5.12 0.28 -5.52
C ALA A 40 6.57 0.03 -5.10
N MET A 41 7.44 -0.30 -6.05
CA MET A 41 8.86 -0.56 -5.79
C MET A 41 9.62 0.69 -5.35
N ILE A 42 9.34 1.84 -5.96
CA ILE A 42 9.92 3.13 -5.57
C ILE A 42 9.52 3.47 -4.14
N LEU A 43 8.23 3.39 -3.81
CA LEU A 43 7.73 3.70 -2.46
C LEU A 43 8.27 2.71 -1.44
N LEU A 44 8.38 1.43 -1.77
CA LEU A 44 9.00 0.42 -0.91
C LEU A 44 10.47 0.77 -0.61
N ALA A 45 11.25 1.06 -1.63
CA ALA A 45 12.67 1.40 -1.46
C ALA A 45 12.86 2.69 -0.65
N LEU A 46 12.09 3.74 -0.98
CA LEU A 46 12.12 5.01 -0.25
C LEU A 46 11.65 4.85 1.19
N GLY A 47 10.58 4.07 1.42
CA GLY A 47 10.06 3.79 2.76
C GLY A 47 11.08 3.07 3.63
N LEU A 48 11.66 1.98 3.12
CA LEU A 48 12.71 1.24 3.83
C LEU A 48 13.92 2.10 4.15
N TRP A 49 14.33 2.95 3.21
CA TRP A 49 15.45 3.86 3.41
C TRP A 49 15.11 4.96 4.43
N ALA A 50 13.98 5.64 4.24
CA ALA A 50 13.60 6.78 5.09
C ALA A 50 13.31 6.35 6.53
N LEU A 51 12.61 5.24 6.73
CA LEU A 51 12.27 4.74 8.07
C LEU A 51 13.51 4.32 8.88
N ARG A 52 14.56 3.85 8.21
CA ARG A 52 15.85 3.55 8.89
C ARG A 52 16.56 4.79 9.41
N HIS A 53 16.28 5.96 8.83
CA HIS A 53 16.97 7.22 9.15
C HIS A 53 16.06 8.23 9.85
N LEU A 54 14.84 7.82 10.24
CA LEU A 54 13.87 8.69 10.87
C LEU A 54 13.41 8.10 12.22
N PRO A 55 14.13 8.38 13.32
CA PRO A 55 13.77 7.85 14.65
C PRO A 55 12.34 8.22 15.08
N GLU A 56 11.82 9.35 14.60
CA GLU A 56 10.46 9.81 14.91
C GLU A 56 9.36 8.91 14.33
N ALA A 57 9.70 8.05 13.38
CA ALA A 57 8.79 7.07 12.78
C ALA A 57 8.89 5.70 13.46
N GLU A 58 9.72 5.56 14.50
CA GLU A 58 9.81 4.34 15.27
C GLU A 58 8.46 4.04 15.95
N GLY A 59 8.01 2.79 15.88
CA GLY A 59 6.72 2.38 16.42
C GLY A 59 5.54 2.67 15.49
N ASP A 60 5.80 2.99 14.23
CA ASP A 60 4.79 3.17 13.19
C ASP A 60 3.67 4.15 13.56
N PRO A 61 4.00 5.44 13.76
CA PRO A 61 2.97 6.43 14.05
C PRO A 61 2.07 6.64 12.84
N GLY A 62 0.78 6.88 13.08
CA GLY A 62 -0.25 6.93 12.04
C GLY A 62 -0.09 8.01 10.94
N TRP A 63 0.92 8.86 11.01
CA TRP A 63 1.26 9.81 9.93
C TRP A 63 2.27 9.23 8.92
N VAL A 64 2.85 8.09 9.21
CA VAL A 64 3.60 7.29 8.24
C VAL A 64 2.56 6.57 7.40
N VAL A 65 2.54 6.83 6.10
CA VAL A 65 1.54 6.27 5.15
C VAL A 65 2.17 5.86 3.80
N ILE A 66 3.50 5.88 3.73
CA ILE A 66 4.22 5.44 2.53
C ILE A 66 4.06 3.93 2.29
N ASP A 67 3.90 3.16 3.35
CA ASP A 67 3.60 1.74 3.37
C ASP A 67 2.25 1.45 2.73
N GLU A 68 1.19 2.14 3.16
CA GLU A 68 -0.13 2.02 2.54
C GLU A 68 -0.10 2.43 1.06
N GLY A 69 0.66 3.47 0.73
CA GLY A 69 0.86 3.88 -0.66
C GLY A 69 1.55 2.80 -1.48
N ALA A 70 2.60 2.17 -0.95
CA ALA A 70 3.33 1.10 -1.62
C ALA A 70 2.45 -0.15 -1.82
N GLY A 71 1.77 -0.59 -0.76
CA GLY A 71 0.87 -1.75 -0.80
C GLY A 71 -0.30 -1.55 -1.75
N MET A 72 -0.91 -0.36 -1.73
CA MET A 72 -2.00 -0.02 -2.65
C MET A 72 -1.54 0.00 -4.11
N ALA A 73 -0.38 0.60 -4.40
CA ALA A 73 0.18 0.61 -5.74
C ALA A 73 0.48 -0.81 -6.24
N LEU A 74 0.95 -1.69 -5.36
CA LEU A 74 1.15 -3.11 -5.69
C LEU A 74 -0.17 -3.79 -6.05
N ALA A 75 -1.23 -3.58 -5.28
CA ALA A 75 -2.56 -4.11 -5.60
C ALA A 75 -3.06 -3.63 -6.97
N LEU A 76 -2.89 -2.34 -7.27
CA LEU A 76 -3.28 -1.76 -8.55
C LEU A 76 -2.52 -2.32 -9.74
N SER A 77 -1.30 -2.82 -9.54
CA SER A 77 -0.51 -3.45 -10.61
C SER A 77 -1.12 -4.74 -11.16
N ALA A 78 -2.11 -5.32 -10.46
CA ALA A 78 -2.86 -6.48 -10.92
C ALA A 78 -4.01 -6.12 -11.88
N LEU A 79 -4.36 -4.84 -12.03
CA LEU A 79 -5.43 -4.39 -12.92
C LEU A 79 -4.89 -4.12 -14.32
N ALA A 80 -5.43 -4.83 -15.32
CA ALA A 80 -5.12 -4.56 -16.73
C ALA A 80 -5.69 -3.20 -17.17
N GLU A 81 -6.89 -2.88 -16.71
CA GLU A 81 -7.63 -1.66 -17.05
C GLU A 81 -8.14 -0.97 -15.79
N PRO A 82 -8.11 0.37 -15.74
CA PRO A 82 -8.76 1.11 -14.64
C PRO A 82 -10.29 1.04 -14.78
N GLY A 83 -10.99 1.42 -13.73
CA GLY A 83 -12.45 1.41 -13.70
C GLY A 83 -12.95 0.93 -12.35
N TRP A 84 -14.02 0.14 -12.31
CA TRP A 84 -14.55 -0.44 -11.07
C TRP A 84 -13.53 -1.29 -10.31
N GLY A 85 -12.60 -1.91 -11.04
CA GLY A 85 -11.49 -2.65 -10.45
C GLY A 85 -10.63 -1.82 -9.51
N VAL A 86 -10.50 -0.51 -9.73
CA VAL A 86 -9.76 0.39 -8.83
C VAL A 86 -10.43 0.49 -7.45
N LEU A 87 -11.77 0.62 -7.41
CA LEU A 87 -12.51 0.65 -6.15
C LEU A 87 -12.45 -0.71 -5.44
N LEU A 88 -12.51 -1.79 -6.19
CA LEU A 88 -12.39 -3.14 -5.65
C LEU A 88 -10.98 -3.38 -5.10
N ALA A 89 -9.93 -2.95 -5.82
CA ALA A 89 -8.55 -3.00 -5.35
C ALA A 89 -8.37 -2.25 -4.03
N PHE A 90 -8.92 -1.05 -3.95
CA PHE A 90 -8.90 -0.23 -2.73
C PHE A 90 -9.59 -0.95 -1.57
N ALA A 91 -10.80 -1.48 -1.79
CA ALA A 91 -11.56 -2.18 -0.76
C ALA A 91 -10.83 -3.45 -0.27
N LEU A 92 -10.30 -4.26 -1.18
CA LEU A 92 -9.55 -5.47 -0.85
C LEU A 92 -8.25 -5.16 -0.11
N PHE A 93 -7.50 -4.18 -0.60
CA PHE A 93 -6.27 -3.77 0.07
C PHE A 93 -6.55 -3.31 1.50
N ARG A 94 -7.51 -2.41 1.70
CA ARG A 94 -7.87 -1.92 3.04
C ARG A 94 -8.43 -3.03 3.93
N LEU A 95 -9.19 -3.98 3.37
CA LEU A 95 -9.65 -5.14 4.12
C LEU A 95 -8.49 -5.95 4.68
N PHE A 96 -7.52 -6.32 3.84
CA PHE A 96 -6.38 -7.13 4.27
C PHE A 96 -5.41 -6.36 5.17
N ASP A 97 -5.23 -5.07 4.92
CA ASP A 97 -4.41 -4.20 5.74
C ASP A 97 -4.98 -4.03 7.17
N VAL A 98 -6.28 -3.87 7.32
CA VAL A 98 -6.93 -3.70 8.62
C VAL A 98 -7.15 -5.03 9.33
N TRP A 99 -7.60 -6.07 8.62
CA TRP A 99 -7.84 -7.40 9.18
C TRP A 99 -6.54 -8.15 9.51
N LYS A 100 -5.50 -7.92 8.71
CA LYS A 100 -4.17 -8.53 8.88
C LYS A 100 -4.18 -10.06 8.92
N PRO A 101 -4.77 -10.75 7.91
CA PRO A 101 -4.82 -12.21 7.90
C PRO A 101 -3.46 -12.81 7.58
N GLY A 102 -3.13 -13.95 8.19
CA GLY A 102 -1.97 -14.78 7.86
C GLY A 102 -0.65 -14.02 7.72
N PRO A 103 -0.07 -13.94 6.51
CA PRO A 103 1.24 -13.33 6.30
C PRO A 103 1.27 -11.83 6.63
N VAL A 104 0.17 -11.12 6.44
CA VAL A 104 0.06 -9.68 6.79
C VAL A 104 0.25 -9.51 8.30
N GLY A 105 -0.49 -10.26 9.10
CA GLY A 105 -0.37 -10.21 10.57
C GLY A 105 0.99 -10.69 11.08
N TRP A 106 1.61 -11.65 10.40
CA TRP A 106 2.97 -12.08 10.76
C TRP A 106 3.99 -10.97 10.52
N LEU A 107 3.92 -10.27 9.38
CA LEU A 107 4.81 -9.15 9.05
C LEU A 107 4.57 -7.93 9.95
N ASP A 108 3.31 -7.64 10.28
CA ASP A 108 2.94 -6.57 11.22
C ASP A 108 3.62 -6.73 12.60
N ARG A 109 3.87 -7.97 13.01
CA ARG A 109 4.58 -8.26 14.26
C ARG A 109 6.11 -8.19 14.15
N GLN A 110 6.66 -8.01 12.95
CA GLN A 110 8.10 -7.87 12.77
C GLN A 110 8.55 -6.46 13.17
N PRO A 111 9.72 -6.32 13.84
CA PRO A 111 10.22 -5.00 14.24
C PRO A 111 10.79 -4.22 13.06
N GLY A 112 10.81 -2.90 13.22
CA GLY A 112 11.52 -1.99 12.33
C GLY A 112 10.85 -1.78 10.97
N PRO A 113 11.57 -1.12 10.04
CA PRO A 113 11.03 -0.74 8.73
C PRO A 113 10.54 -1.91 7.89
N ALA A 114 11.13 -3.10 8.05
CA ALA A 114 10.71 -4.29 7.33
C ALA A 114 9.31 -4.76 7.73
N GLY A 115 8.95 -4.63 9.01
CA GLY A 115 7.59 -4.90 9.49
C GLY A 115 6.60 -3.88 8.95
N VAL A 116 6.90 -2.59 9.15
CA VAL A 116 6.05 -1.48 8.71
C VAL A 116 5.75 -1.53 7.21
N MET A 117 6.78 -1.71 6.37
CA MET A 117 6.58 -1.80 4.93
C MET A 117 6.05 -3.16 4.47
N GLY A 118 6.44 -4.22 5.19
CA GLY A 118 6.19 -5.60 4.77
C GLY A 118 4.72 -6.01 4.88
N ASP A 119 4.02 -5.62 5.93
CA ASP A 119 2.63 -5.99 6.13
C ASP A 119 1.72 -5.39 5.06
N ASP A 120 1.92 -4.13 4.69
CA ASP A 120 1.16 -3.48 3.62
C ASP A 120 1.52 -4.04 2.23
N MET A 121 2.79 -4.39 2.00
CA MET A 121 3.17 -5.08 0.77
C MET A 121 2.52 -6.46 0.68
N ALA A 122 2.41 -7.20 1.78
CA ALA A 122 1.70 -8.47 1.82
C ALA A 122 0.19 -8.27 1.60
N ALA A 123 -0.42 -7.26 2.21
CA ALA A 123 -1.82 -6.91 1.98
C ALA A 123 -2.07 -6.54 0.50
N GLY A 124 -1.18 -5.77 -0.10
CA GLY A 124 -1.22 -5.42 -1.52
C GLY A 124 -1.07 -6.63 -2.44
N ALA A 125 -0.15 -7.54 -2.12
CA ALA A 125 0.03 -8.78 -2.87
C ALA A 125 -1.21 -9.70 -2.78
N MET A 126 -1.82 -9.81 -1.61
CA MET A 126 -3.06 -10.59 -1.44
C MET A 126 -4.23 -9.96 -2.18
N ALA A 127 -4.38 -8.63 -2.11
CA ALA A 127 -5.41 -7.92 -2.86
C ALA A 127 -5.21 -8.08 -4.38
N GLY A 128 -3.98 -7.90 -4.86
CA GLY A 128 -3.64 -8.12 -6.26
C GLY A 128 -3.89 -9.57 -6.72
N GLY A 129 -3.52 -10.55 -5.90
CA GLY A 129 -3.81 -11.97 -6.16
C GLY A 129 -5.30 -12.25 -6.27
N ALA A 130 -6.11 -11.68 -5.37
CA ALA A 130 -7.57 -11.79 -5.43
C ALA A 130 -8.13 -11.16 -6.71
N LEU A 131 -7.63 -9.99 -7.12
CA LEU A 131 -8.04 -9.34 -8.36
C LEU A 131 -7.71 -10.20 -9.59
N LEU A 132 -6.51 -10.79 -9.64
CA LEU A 132 -6.12 -11.69 -10.72
C LEU A 132 -7.02 -12.93 -10.80
N LEU A 133 -7.38 -13.49 -9.65
CA LEU A 133 -8.32 -14.63 -9.59
C LEU A 133 -9.72 -14.24 -10.10
N LEU A 134 -10.21 -13.05 -9.71
CA LEU A 134 -11.50 -12.54 -10.18
C LEU A 134 -11.48 -12.27 -11.68
N ALA A 135 -10.41 -11.72 -12.21
CA ALA A 135 -10.24 -11.50 -13.64
C ALA A 135 -10.17 -12.83 -14.41
N TRP A 136 -9.44 -13.81 -13.89
CA TRP A 136 -9.37 -15.15 -14.48
C TRP A 136 -10.73 -15.84 -14.48
N ALA A 137 -11.54 -15.63 -13.45
CA ALA A 137 -12.90 -16.15 -13.36
C ALA A 137 -13.92 -15.37 -14.22
N GLY A 138 -13.50 -14.30 -14.90
CA GLY A 138 -14.38 -13.48 -15.73
C GLY A 138 -15.35 -12.59 -14.94
N LEU A 139 -15.03 -12.29 -13.67
CA LEU A 139 -15.88 -11.49 -12.79
C LEU A 139 -15.54 -9.99 -12.82
N ILE A 140 -14.37 -9.66 -13.33
CA ILE A 140 -13.89 -8.28 -13.58
C ILE A 140 -13.11 -8.20 -14.89
#